data_1ec34ad8d188fde369f38a2ce18b5502
#
_entry.id   1ec34ad8d188fde369f38a2ce18b5502
#
_cell.length_a   1.000
_cell.length_b   1.000
_cell.length_c   1.000
_cell.angle_alpha   90.00
_cell.angle_beta   90.00
_cell.angle_gamma   90.00
#
_symmetry.space_group_name_H-M   'P 1'
#
loop_
_entity.id
_entity.type
_entity.pdbx_description
1 polymer ?
#
loop_
_entity_poly.entity_id
_entity_poly.type
_entity_poly.pdbx_seq_one_letter_code
_entity_poly.pdbx_strand_id
1 'polypeptide(L)'
;ILVIIAMGFAWQYTGNKPAPVVVVEKPMPTPVIEPEPEMIVTEPVQEPEPFEIEEMVEEVAPVEVQLPSLDKSDDWLKVKLPEITWRKELLTLIVGEDMIRRFVVFTDNFAQGIVAYEHSPFILPKIKFSPEADSASLQNINGGVVAAPQDVLQWSESSSERFSLYVDLLRSMDSDTLVQWYEEIKPLVNEAYSELGYDDDFTNTLQYAITRVLDMELPKSSMALVHPSVMYKFADPELEALPDSDKLLLRLGKENLLVIKSILLEIHEKLAQQKNGVN
;
A
#
# COMPACT_ATOMS: atom_id res chain seq x y z
N ILE A 1 5.79 -0.09 -1.58
CA ILE A 1 5.59 -0.11 -3.05
C ILE A 1 4.23 -0.69 -3.37
N LEU A 2 3.84 -1.85 -2.82
CA LEU A 2 2.55 -2.48 -3.07
C LEU A 2 1.34 -1.55 -2.86
N VAL A 3 1.37 -0.67 -1.86
CA VAL A 3 0.25 0.27 -1.57
C VAL A 3 0.15 1.43 -2.54
N ILE A 4 1.25 1.86 -3.14
CA ILE A 4 1.29 2.97 -4.11
C ILE A 4 0.53 2.61 -5.40
N ILE A 5 0.38 1.36 -5.66
CA ILE A 5 -0.09 0.75 -6.91
C ILE A 5 -1.61 0.92 -7.14
N ALA A 6 -2.43 0.80 -6.11
CA ALA A 6 -3.89 0.87 -6.24
C ALA A 6 -4.43 2.23 -6.70
N MET A 7 -3.58 3.20 -6.86
CA MET A 7 -3.94 4.61 -6.84
C MET A 7 -4.08 5.30 -8.19
N GLY A 8 -3.64 4.67 -9.29
CA GLY A 8 -3.57 5.33 -10.59
C GLY A 8 -4.85 5.39 -11.42
N PHE A 9 -5.73 4.41 -11.29
CA PHE A 9 -6.83 4.21 -12.26
C PHE A 9 -8.09 5.05 -12.00
N ALA A 10 -8.30 5.52 -10.77
CA ALA A 10 -9.48 6.32 -10.43
C ALA A 10 -9.53 7.69 -11.14
N TRP A 11 -8.45 8.08 -11.82
CA TRP A 11 -8.36 9.31 -12.59
C TRP A 11 -9.05 9.24 -13.96
N GLN A 12 -9.26 8.04 -14.52
CA GLN A 12 -9.69 7.89 -15.92
C GLN A 12 -11.21 7.84 -16.15
N TYR A 13 -12.04 7.64 -15.11
CA TYR A 13 -13.49 7.47 -15.28
C TYR A 13 -14.30 8.51 -14.52
N THR A 14 -14.65 9.62 -15.14
CA THR A 14 -15.63 10.56 -14.64
C THR A 14 -16.76 10.77 -15.64
N GLY A 15 -17.86 10.17 -15.36
CA GLY A 15 -19.13 10.40 -16.04
C GLY A 15 -20.27 9.64 -15.38
N ASN A 16 -20.74 10.12 -14.22
CA ASN A 16 -22.15 10.04 -13.83
C ASN A 16 -22.41 10.77 -12.49
N LYS A 17 -23.58 11.39 -12.39
CA LYS A 17 -24.03 12.20 -11.25
C LYS A 17 -24.21 11.36 -9.99
N PRO A 18 -24.00 11.92 -8.78
CA PRO A 18 -24.16 11.21 -7.52
C PRO A 18 -25.64 10.97 -7.19
N ALA A 19 -25.94 9.75 -6.70
CA ALA A 19 -27.22 9.42 -6.09
C ALA A 19 -27.24 9.92 -4.62
N PRO A 20 -28.43 10.28 -4.06
CA PRO A 20 -28.52 10.82 -2.72
C PRO A 20 -28.20 9.79 -1.64
N VAL A 21 -27.43 10.20 -0.63
CA VAL A 21 -27.08 9.39 0.53
C VAL A 21 -28.26 9.34 1.50
N VAL A 22 -28.77 8.15 1.78
CA VAL A 22 -29.69 7.89 2.88
C VAL A 22 -28.91 7.67 4.15
N VAL A 23 -29.04 8.55 5.12
CA VAL A 23 -28.46 8.42 6.46
C VAL A 23 -29.31 7.44 7.27
N VAL A 24 -28.73 6.29 7.64
CA VAL A 24 -29.33 5.35 8.58
C VAL A 24 -28.71 5.60 9.96
N GLU A 25 -29.51 6.07 10.90
CA GLU A 25 -29.12 6.22 12.31
C GLU A 25 -28.83 4.85 12.94
N LYS A 26 -27.66 4.72 13.60
CA LYS A 26 -27.30 3.55 14.42
C LYS A 26 -27.94 3.65 15.80
N PRO A 27 -28.52 2.56 16.33
CA PRO A 27 -28.97 2.51 17.72
C PRO A 27 -27.80 2.44 18.70
N MET A 28 -27.92 3.15 19.82
CA MET A 28 -26.94 3.16 20.93
C MET A 28 -26.88 1.80 21.64
N PRO A 29 -25.71 1.35 22.07
CA PRO A 29 -25.56 0.15 22.87
C PRO A 29 -25.97 0.40 24.34
N THR A 30 -26.71 -0.57 24.90
CA THR A 30 -27.10 -0.66 26.31
C THR A 30 -25.87 -1.06 27.15
N PRO A 31 -25.71 -0.55 28.39
CA PRO A 31 -24.58 -0.89 29.23
C PRO A 31 -24.70 -2.32 29.80
N VAL A 32 -23.60 -3.08 29.66
CA VAL A 32 -23.45 -4.42 30.23
C VAL A 32 -22.88 -4.27 31.63
N ILE A 33 -23.56 -4.87 32.63
CA ILE A 33 -23.14 -4.95 34.01
C ILE A 33 -22.06 -6.04 34.12
N GLU A 34 -20.92 -5.67 34.67
CA GLU A 34 -19.78 -6.53 34.95
C GLU A 34 -20.01 -7.32 36.23
N PRO A 35 -19.82 -8.65 36.27
CA PRO A 35 -19.88 -9.40 37.53
C PRO A 35 -18.57 -9.35 38.32
N GLU A 36 -18.67 -9.19 39.61
CA GLU A 36 -17.60 -9.18 40.63
C GLU A 36 -16.79 -10.49 40.63
N PRO A 37 -15.46 -10.45 40.90
CA PRO A 37 -14.63 -11.66 40.95
C PRO A 37 -14.75 -12.40 42.26
N GLU A 38 -15.06 -13.69 42.22
CA GLU A 38 -14.99 -14.60 43.35
C GLU A 38 -13.54 -14.90 43.77
N MET A 39 -13.26 -14.77 45.06
CA MET A 39 -11.96 -15.12 45.67
C MET A 39 -11.77 -16.64 45.71
N ILE A 40 -10.72 -17.12 45.04
CA ILE A 40 -10.27 -18.52 45.15
C ILE A 40 -9.30 -18.65 46.33
N VAL A 41 -9.67 -19.49 47.29
CA VAL A 41 -8.85 -19.90 48.42
C VAL A 41 -7.78 -20.88 47.94
N THR A 42 -6.51 -20.54 48.12
CA THR A 42 -5.37 -21.41 47.79
C THR A 42 -5.05 -22.34 48.94
N GLU A 43 -5.13 -23.66 48.72
CA GLU A 43 -4.50 -24.68 49.55
C GLU A 43 -3.00 -24.80 49.22
N PRO A 44 -2.14 -25.17 50.22
CA PRO A 44 -0.70 -25.21 50.02
C PRO A 44 -0.27 -26.44 49.24
N VAL A 45 0.42 -26.20 48.11
CA VAL A 45 1.04 -27.23 47.29
C VAL A 45 2.37 -27.69 47.91
N GLN A 46 2.50 -29.01 48.12
CA GLN A 46 3.75 -29.67 48.47
C GLN A 46 4.77 -29.57 47.38
N GLU A 47 6.00 -29.27 47.73
CA GLU A 47 7.19 -29.16 46.89
C GLU A 47 7.53 -30.54 46.33
N PRO A 48 7.63 -30.74 45.00
CA PRO A 48 8.13 -31.97 44.40
C PRO A 48 9.67 -31.95 44.28
N GLU A 49 10.28 -33.08 44.61
CA GLU A 49 11.71 -33.35 44.44
C GLU A 49 12.20 -33.15 43.02
N PRO A 50 13.49 -32.80 42.81
CA PRO A 50 14.02 -32.52 41.47
C PRO A 50 14.19 -33.81 40.69
N PHE A 51 13.40 -33.96 39.62
CA PHE A 51 13.67 -34.93 38.56
C PHE A 51 14.78 -34.39 37.68
N GLU A 52 15.91 -35.08 37.58
CA GLU A 52 16.89 -34.91 36.52
C GLU A 52 16.22 -35.23 35.17
N ILE A 53 15.91 -34.21 34.40
CA ILE A 53 15.51 -34.34 33.02
C ILE A 53 16.81 -34.34 32.20
N GLU A 54 17.22 -35.49 31.72
CA GLU A 54 18.18 -35.57 30.58
C GLU A 54 17.53 -34.81 29.41
N GLU A 55 18.04 -33.62 29.15
CA GLU A 55 17.72 -32.85 27.95
C GLU A 55 18.24 -33.61 26.75
N MET A 56 17.42 -34.49 26.18
CA MET A 56 17.59 -34.86 24.78
C MET A 56 17.22 -33.62 23.97
N VAL A 57 18.22 -32.79 23.67
CA VAL A 57 18.15 -31.79 22.62
C VAL A 57 18.04 -32.56 21.30
N GLU A 58 16.81 -32.86 20.92
CA GLU A 58 16.52 -33.25 19.55
C GLU A 58 16.82 -32.02 18.68
N GLU A 59 17.96 -32.06 18.00
CA GLU A 59 18.34 -31.06 17.00
C GLU A 59 17.27 -31.11 15.90
N VAL A 60 16.23 -30.27 16.06
CA VAL A 60 15.18 -30.10 15.06
C VAL A 60 15.85 -29.48 13.85
N ALA A 61 16.17 -30.31 12.87
CA ALA A 61 16.63 -29.85 11.57
C ALA A 61 15.66 -28.76 11.08
N PRO A 62 16.16 -27.65 10.51
CA PRO A 62 15.30 -26.60 9.99
C PRO A 62 14.29 -27.22 9.02
N VAL A 63 13.01 -27.06 9.32
CA VAL A 63 11.93 -27.48 8.42
C VAL A 63 12.08 -26.64 7.17
N GLU A 64 12.64 -27.23 6.12
CA GLU A 64 12.76 -26.61 4.82
C GLU A 64 11.34 -26.33 4.32
N VAL A 65 10.90 -25.07 4.37
CA VAL A 65 9.58 -24.66 3.89
C VAL A 65 9.57 -24.89 2.39
N GLN A 66 8.91 -25.96 1.95
CA GLN A 66 8.79 -26.24 0.53
C GLN A 66 7.84 -25.21 -0.10
N LEU A 67 8.42 -24.28 -0.87
CA LEU A 67 7.65 -23.33 -1.65
C LEU A 67 6.88 -24.06 -2.76
N PRO A 68 5.66 -23.64 -3.09
CA PRO A 68 4.94 -24.11 -4.26
C PRO A 68 5.66 -23.67 -5.55
N SER A 69 5.28 -24.21 -6.71
CA SER A 69 5.66 -23.61 -7.99
C SER A 69 5.01 -22.24 -8.16
N LEU A 70 5.62 -21.36 -8.96
CA LEU A 70 5.12 -20.01 -9.22
C LEU A 70 3.64 -20.01 -9.67
N ASP A 71 3.23 -20.92 -10.55
CA ASP A 71 1.85 -21.06 -11.03
C ASP A 71 0.84 -21.48 -9.94
N LYS A 72 1.30 -22.02 -8.83
CA LYS A 72 0.46 -22.44 -7.69
C LYS A 72 0.67 -21.58 -6.46
N SER A 73 1.41 -20.49 -6.58
CA SER A 73 1.78 -19.63 -5.46
C SER A 73 0.61 -18.85 -4.88
N ASP A 74 -0.41 -18.51 -5.68
CA ASP A 74 -1.53 -17.68 -5.24
C ASP A 74 -2.30 -18.28 -4.06
N ASP A 75 -2.58 -19.58 -4.09
CA ASP A 75 -3.33 -20.23 -3.01
C ASP A 75 -2.50 -20.28 -1.72
N TRP A 76 -1.20 -20.52 -1.84
CA TRP A 76 -0.27 -20.50 -0.72
C TRP A 76 -0.16 -19.08 -0.12
N LEU A 77 -0.04 -18.05 -0.98
CA LEU A 77 0.00 -16.64 -0.57
C LEU A 77 -1.27 -16.22 0.16
N LYS A 78 -2.45 -16.63 -0.31
CA LYS A 78 -3.74 -16.32 0.35
C LYS A 78 -3.82 -16.89 1.77
N VAL A 79 -3.17 -18.02 2.02
CA VAL A 79 -3.07 -18.61 3.37
C VAL A 79 -2.10 -17.83 4.24
N LYS A 80 -0.98 -17.35 3.68
CA LYS A 80 0.09 -16.66 4.41
C LYS A 80 -0.17 -15.17 4.67
N LEU A 81 -0.78 -14.45 3.73
CA LEU A 81 -1.06 -13.01 3.86
C LEU A 81 -1.76 -12.60 5.18
N PRO A 82 -2.72 -13.37 5.73
CA PRO A 82 -3.32 -13.04 7.01
C PRO A 82 -2.38 -13.11 8.21
N GLU A 83 -1.18 -13.67 8.05
CA GLU A 83 -0.16 -13.75 9.11
C GLU A 83 0.67 -12.46 9.21
N ILE A 84 0.79 -11.70 8.11
CA ILE A 84 1.63 -10.50 8.03
C ILE A 84 0.90 -9.18 8.34
N THR A 85 -0.41 -9.21 8.57
CA THR A 85 -1.21 -8.03 8.88
C THR A 85 -2.22 -8.28 9.99
N TRP A 86 -2.37 -7.30 10.88
CA TRP A 86 -3.46 -7.32 11.86
C TRP A 86 -4.81 -6.79 11.30
N ARG A 87 -4.81 -6.15 10.10
CA ARG A 87 -5.99 -5.62 9.40
C ARG A 87 -6.43 -6.58 8.28
N LYS A 88 -6.78 -7.81 8.65
CA LYS A 88 -7.12 -8.89 7.69
C LYS A 88 -8.23 -8.54 6.71
N GLU A 89 -9.18 -7.70 7.14
CA GLU A 89 -10.28 -7.22 6.30
C GLU A 89 -9.80 -6.38 5.10
N LEU A 90 -8.63 -5.74 5.19
CA LEU A 90 -8.05 -4.96 4.10
C LEU A 90 -7.34 -5.82 3.04
N LEU A 91 -7.12 -7.10 3.30
CA LEU A 91 -6.57 -8.03 2.30
C LEU A 91 -7.49 -8.17 1.07
N THR A 92 -8.77 -7.83 1.21
CA THR A 92 -9.71 -7.73 0.07
C THR A 92 -9.33 -6.65 -0.96
N LEU A 93 -8.37 -5.77 -0.63
CA LEU A 93 -7.81 -4.79 -1.57
C LEU A 93 -6.75 -5.40 -2.49
N ILE A 94 -6.24 -6.60 -2.18
CA ILE A 94 -5.21 -7.28 -2.97
C ILE A 94 -5.89 -8.10 -4.07
N VAL A 95 -5.33 -8.05 -5.28
CA VAL A 95 -5.76 -8.92 -6.39
C VAL A 95 -5.22 -10.33 -6.13
N GLY A 96 -6.12 -11.29 -6.03
CA GLY A 96 -5.76 -12.67 -5.65
C GLY A 96 -5.39 -13.60 -6.80
N GLU A 97 -5.00 -13.07 -7.95
CA GLU A 97 -4.59 -13.80 -9.15
C GLU A 97 -3.26 -13.29 -9.65
N ASP A 98 -2.34 -14.20 -10.01
CA ASP A 98 -0.99 -13.88 -10.48
C ASP A 98 -0.21 -12.94 -9.53
N MET A 99 -0.35 -13.13 -8.23
CA MET A 99 0.06 -12.15 -7.22
C MET A 99 1.55 -11.81 -7.30
N ILE A 100 2.43 -12.81 -7.44
CA ILE A 100 3.88 -12.61 -7.55
C ILE A 100 4.22 -11.94 -8.88
N ARG A 101 3.69 -12.43 -10.00
CA ARG A 101 3.94 -11.84 -11.32
C ARG A 101 3.47 -10.39 -11.38
N ARG A 102 2.28 -10.08 -10.84
CA ARG A 102 1.79 -8.71 -10.73
C ARG A 102 2.72 -7.83 -9.92
N PHE A 103 3.17 -8.32 -8.77
CA PHE A 103 4.12 -7.60 -7.93
C PHE A 103 5.41 -7.28 -8.69
N VAL A 104 5.99 -8.27 -9.36
CA VAL A 104 7.25 -8.14 -10.12
C VAL A 104 7.08 -7.16 -11.29
N VAL A 105 6.12 -7.41 -12.18
CA VAL A 105 5.89 -6.57 -13.37
C VAL A 105 5.59 -5.12 -12.97
N PHE A 106 4.76 -4.95 -11.95
CA PHE A 106 4.42 -3.60 -11.53
C PHE A 106 5.61 -2.86 -10.91
N THR A 107 6.38 -3.52 -10.04
CA THR A 107 7.54 -2.92 -9.38
C THR A 107 8.63 -2.56 -10.39
N ASP A 108 8.88 -3.41 -11.37
CA ASP A 108 9.84 -3.16 -12.44
C ASP A 108 9.44 -1.92 -13.27
N ASN A 109 8.20 -1.87 -13.75
CA ASN A 109 7.70 -0.70 -14.48
C ASN A 109 7.75 0.58 -13.62
N PHE A 110 7.37 0.48 -12.33
CA PHE A 110 7.39 1.62 -11.42
C PHE A 110 8.81 2.15 -11.21
N ALA A 111 9.80 1.28 -11.07
CA ALA A 111 11.21 1.66 -10.99
C ALA A 111 11.66 2.47 -12.21
N GLN A 112 11.12 2.13 -13.40
CA GLN A 112 11.39 2.80 -14.66
C GLN A 112 10.55 4.08 -14.88
N GLY A 113 9.68 4.45 -13.95
CA GLY A 113 8.83 5.65 -14.08
C GLY A 113 7.45 5.41 -14.69
N ILE A 114 7.12 4.17 -15.01
CA ILE A 114 5.88 3.75 -15.66
C ILE A 114 4.92 3.16 -14.63
N VAL A 115 3.62 3.32 -14.84
CA VAL A 115 2.57 2.67 -14.02
C VAL A 115 1.86 1.62 -14.87
N ALA A 116 2.17 0.35 -14.61
CA ALA A 116 1.55 -0.79 -15.28
C ALA A 116 0.19 -1.12 -14.63
N TYR A 117 -0.85 -0.37 -14.91
CA TYR A 117 -2.17 -0.49 -14.27
C TYR A 117 -2.80 -1.87 -14.40
N GLU A 118 -2.64 -2.53 -15.53
CA GLU A 118 -3.18 -3.87 -15.80
C GLU A 118 -2.55 -4.94 -14.89
N HIS A 119 -1.31 -4.68 -14.44
CA HIS A 119 -0.58 -5.53 -13.51
C HIS A 119 -0.62 -5.00 -12.07
N SER A 120 -1.54 -4.08 -11.76
CA SER A 120 -1.70 -3.61 -10.37
C SER A 120 -1.97 -4.80 -9.44
N PRO A 121 -1.18 -4.99 -8.35
CA PRO A 121 -1.46 -6.01 -7.35
C PRO A 121 -2.63 -5.63 -6.43
N PHE A 122 -3.21 -4.45 -6.60
CA PHE A 122 -4.36 -3.98 -5.82
C PHE A 122 -5.57 -3.69 -6.68
N ILE A 123 -6.74 -3.96 -6.11
CA ILE A 123 -8.03 -3.50 -6.64
C ILE A 123 -8.07 -1.98 -6.54
N LEU A 124 -8.58 -1.34 -7.57
CA LEU A 124 -8.64 0.12 -7.64
C LEU A 124 -9.63 0.73 -6.65
N PRO A 125 -9.41 1.97 -6.17
CA PRO A 125 -10.34 2.66 -5.32
C PRO A 125 -11.72 2.78 -5.98
N LYS A 126 -12.76 2.39 -5.25
CA LYS A 126 -14.15 2.51 -5.72
C LYS A 126 -14.60 3.97 -5.79
N ILE A 127 -14.03 4.83 -4.94
CA ILE A 127 -14.31 6.26 -4.92
C ILE A 127 -13.55 6.91 -6.07
N LYS A 128 -14.31 7.53 -6.98
CA LYS A 128 -13.73 8.25 -8.12
C LYS A 128 -13.09 9.55 -7.65
N PHE A 129 -12.08 9.98 -8.40
CA PHE A 129 -11.50 11.31 -8.21
C PHE A 129 -12.54 12.39 -8.52
N SER A 130 -12.66 13.36 -7.63
CA SER A 130 -13.48 14.55 -7.81
C SER A 130 -12.65 15.77 -7.43
N PRO A 131 -12.22 16.59 -8.39
CA PRO A 131 -11.50 17.83 -8.09
C PRO A 131 -12.45 18.85 -7.46
N GLU A 132 -11.88 19.78 -6.71
CA GLU A 132 -12.59 20.94 -6.19
C GLU A 132 -12.59 22.05 -7.25
N ALA A 133 -13.67 22.84 -7.28
CA ALA A 133 -13.69 24.06 -8.09
C ALA A 133 -12.72 25.09 -7.51
N ASP A 134 -11.88 25.69 -8.34
CA ASP A 134 -11.02 26.77 -7.89
C ASP A 134 -11.85 28.02 -7.61
N SER A 135 -12.06 28.30 -6.32
CA SER A 135 -12.78 29.53 -5.86
C SER A 135 -12.03 30.81 -6.27
N ALA A 136 -10.74 30.75 -6.57
CA ALA A 136 -9.92 31.86 -7.02
C ALA A 136 -10.09 32.18 -8.51
N SER A 137 -10.61 31.26 -9.31
CA SER A 137 -10.88 31.49 -10.74
C SER A 137 -12.05 32.44 -11.01
N LEU A 138 -12.80 32.82 -9.96
CA LEU A 138 -13.85 33.84 -9.95
C LEU A 138 -13.31 35.21 -9.62
N GLN A 139 -12.11 35.58 -10.03
CA GLN A 139 -11.59 36.94 -9.78
C GLN A 139 -12.39 37.98 -10.58
N ASN A 140 -13.04 38.86 -9.84
CA ASN A 140 -13.65 40.09 -10.33
C ASN A 140 -12.55 41.03 -10.89
N ILE A 141 -12.29 40.94 -12.19
CA ILE A 141 -11.48 41.94 -12.86
C ILE A 141 -12.42 43.02 -13.37
N ASN A 142 -12.41 44.18 -12.72
CA ASN A 142 -13.16 45.40 -13.10
C ASN A 142 -14.69 45.27 -13.25
N GLY A 143 -15.34 44.56 -12.33
CA GLY A 143 -16.82 44.55 -12.29
C GLY A 143 -17.49 43.68 -13.36
N GLY A 144 -16.73 42.87 -14.10
CA GLY A 144 -17.22 41.89 -15.02
C GLY A 144 -16.68 40.50 -14.63
N VAL A 145 -17.55 39.50 -14.53
CA VAL A 145 -17.13 38.08 -14.41
C VAL A 145 -16.56 37.68 -15.76
N VAL A 146 -15.24 37.71 -15.90
CA VAL A 146 -14.57 37.12 -17.05
C VAL A 146 -14.34 35.65 -16.66
N ALA A 147 -15.10 34.73 -17.23
CA ALA A 147 -14.81 33.30 -17.15
C ALA A 147 -13.38 33.09 -17.64
N ALA A 148 -12.51 32.51 -16.79
CA ALA A 148 -11.21 32.08 -17.24
C ALA A 148 -11.42 31.11 -18.41
N PRO A 149 -10.55 31.13 -19.46
CA PRO A 149 -10.78 30.37 -20.71
C PRO A 149 -10.80 28.84 -20.53
N GLN A 150 -10.49 28.34 -19.36
CA GLN A 150 -10.62 26.93 -18.96
C GLN A 150 -10.97 26.88 -17.48
N ASP A 151 -11.93 26.04 -17.08
CA ASP A 151 -12.27 25.79 -15.69
C ASP A 151 -11.04 25.20 -15.00
N VAL A 152 -10.28 26.02 -14.30
CA VAL A 152 -9.17 25.58 -13.46
C VAL A 152 -9.77 24.91 -12.25
N LEU A 153 -9.46 23.64 -12.07
CA LEU A 153 -9.87 22.83 -10.95
C LEU A 153 -8.69 22.68 -9.99
N GLN A 154 -8.96 22.31 -8.76
CA GLN A 154 -7.94 22.06 -7.76
C GLN A 154 -7.92 20.59 -7.35
N TRP A 155 -6.73 19.99 -7.33
CA TRP A 155 -6.47 18.83 -6.51
C TRP A 155 -6.26 19.30 -5.07
N SER A 156 -6.93 18.68 -4.14
CA SER A 156 -6.80 18.98 -2.72
C SER A 156 -6.48 17.73 -1.92
N GLU A 157 -6.07 17.90 -0.67
CA GLU A 157 -5.75 16.79 0.23
C GLU A 157 -6.93 15.83 0.43
N SER A 158 -8.19 16.36 0.44
CA SER A 158 -9.41 15.53 0.51
C SER A 158 -9.51 14.52 -0.65
N SER A 159 -8.94 14.87 -1.81
CA SER A 159 -8.88 13.96 -2.97
C SER A 159 -8.03 12.71 -2.72
N SER A 160 -7.13 12.75 -1.74
CA SER A 160 -6.24 11.64 -1.37
C SER A 160 -6.87 10.66 -0.38
N GLU A 161 -7.94 11.02 0.32
CA GLU A 161 -8.60 10.17 1.32
C GLU A 161 -9.04 8.81 0.77
N ARG A 162 -9.36 8.74 -0.53
CA ARG A 162 -9.71 7.49 -1.23
C ARG A 162 -8.60 6.42 -1.17
N PHE A 163 -7.38 6.81 -0.84
CA PHE A 163 -6.21 5.95 -0.74
C PHE A 163 -5.90 5.50 0.68
N SER A 164 -6.57 6.06 1.68
CA SER A 164 -6.27 5.82 3.09
C SER A 164 -6.31 4.34 3.47
N LEU A 165 -7.27 3.56 2.92
CA LEU A 165 -7.36 2.12 3.21
C LEU A 165 -6.12 1.34 2.76
N TYR A 166 -5.48 1.74 1.67
CA TYR A 166 -4.26 1.10 1.17
C TYR A 166 -3.05 1.46 2.05
N VAL A 167 -3.01 2.72 2.50
CA VAL A 167 -1.99 3.18 3.46
C VAL A 167 -2.17 2.48 4.81
N ASP A 168 -3.41 2.31 5.26
CA ASP A 168 -3.75 1.56 6.47
C ASP A 168 -3.36 0.08 6.36
N LEU A 169 -3.54 -0.54 5.19
CA LEU A 169 -3.06 -1.90 4.96
C LEU A 169 -1.54 -1.98 5.10
N LEU A 170 -0.80 -1.09 4.46
CA LEU A 170 0.67 -1.05 4.58
C LEU A 170 1.11 -0.80 6.03
N ARG A 171 0.45 0.12 6.73
CA ARG A 171 0.71 0.45 8.13
C ARG A 171 0.43 -0.70 9.10
N SER A 172 -0.45 -1.61 8.70
CA SER A 172 -0.81 -2.78 9.51
C SER A 172 0.17 -3.95 9.39
N MET A 173 1.19 -3.81 8.55
CA MET A 173 2.22 -4.80 8.33
C MET A 173 3.51 -4.36 9.02
N ASP A 174 4.11 -5.25 9.79
CA ASP A 174 5.39 -5.01 10.43
C ASP A 174 6.55 -5.10 9.43
N SER A 175 7.50 -4.17 9.47
CA SER A 175 8.60 -4.10 8.50
C SER A 175 9.55 -5.30 8.58
N ASP A 176 9.81 -5.85 9.77
CA ASP A 176 10.65 -7.04 9.94
C ASP A 176 9.96 -8.27 9.34
N THR A 177 8.68 -8.44 9.65
CA THR A 177 7.85 -9.52 9.11
C THR A 177 7.76 -9.45 7.59
N LEU A 178 7.58 -8.24 7.01
CA LEU A 178 7.55 -8.05 5.56
C LEU A 178 8.87 -8.44 4.88
N VAL A 179 10.00 -8.08 5.48
CA VAL A 179 11.32 -8.39 4.91
C VAL A 179 11.63 -9.88 5.05
N GLN A 180 11.31 -10.51 6.19
CA GLN A 180 11.46 -11.96 6.36
C GLN A 180 10.59 -12.73 5.36
N TRP A 181 9.35 -12.30 5.18
CA TRP A 181 8.44 -12.92 4.23
C TRP A 181 8.90 -12.72 2.78
N TYR A 182 9.45 -11.55 2.45
CA TYR A 182 10.04 -11.29 1.14
C TYR A 182 11.21 -12.27 0.85
N GLU A 183 12.09 -12.51 1.82
CA GLU A 183 13.19 -13.47 1.66
C GLU A 183 12.68 -14.92 1.48
N GLU A 184 11.59 -15.28 2.18
CA GLU A 184 10.95 -16.60 2.01
C GLU A 184 10.43 -16.79 0.58
N ILE A 185 9.76 -15.78 -0.01
CA ILE A 185 9.20 -15.87 -1.37
C ILE A 185 10.17 -15.46 -2.48
N LYS A 186 11.36 -15.00 -2.16
CA LYS A 186 12.36 -14.48 -3.10
C LYS A 186 12.68 -15.43 -4.25
N PRO A 187 12.77 -16.78 -4.07
CA PRO A 187 12.94 -17.69 -5.18
C PRO A 187 11.83 -17.58 -6.23
N LEU A 188 10.56 -17.46 -5.79
CA LEU A 188 9.43 -17.32 -6.70
C LEU A 188 9.39 -15.93 -7.37
N VAL A 189 9.82 -14.90 -6.63
CA VAL A 189 9.94 -13.53 -7.16
C VAL A 189 10.99 -13.47 -8.26
N ASN A 190 12.17 -14.09 -8.04
CA ASN A 190 13.23 -14.14 -9.05
C ASN A 190 12.84 -15.03 -10.25
N GLU A 191 12.08 -16.11 -10.05
CA GLU A 191 11.50 -16.90 -11.14
C GLU A 191 10.58 -16.03 -12.00
N ALA A 192 9.65 -15.29 -11.41
CA ALA A 192 8.78 -14.37 -12.15
C ALA A 192 9.55 -13.23 -12.84
N TYR A 193 10.66 -12.77 -12.25
CA TYR A 193 11.51 -11.74 -12.83
C TYR A 193 12.30 -12.26 -14.03
N SER A 194 12.73 -13.52 -13.98
CA SER A 194 13.38 -14.19 -15.12
C SER A 194 12.44 -14.38 -16.30
N GLU A 195 11.12 -14.55 -16.08
CA GLU A 195 10.11 -14.58 -17.15
C GLU A 195 10.07 -13.28 -17.97
N LEU A 196 10.51 -12.15 -17.39
CA LEU A 196 10.65 -10.85 -18.08
C LEU A 196 11.96 -10.72 -18.88
N GLY A 197 12.86 -11.72 -18.77
CA GLY A 197 14.14 -11.74 -19.46
C GLY A 197 15.31 -11.16 -18.66
N TYR A 198 15.17 -10.97 -17.36
CA TYR A 198 16.23 -10.52 -16.45
C TYR A 198 16.89 -11.72 -15.77
N ASP A 199 18.21 -11.69 -15.62
CA ASP A 199 19.02 -12.75 -14.99
C ASP A 199 19.57 -12.34 -13.61
N ASP A 200 19.29 -11.11 -13.16
CA ASP A 200 19.77 -10.56 -11.89
C ASP A 200 18.74 -10.66 -10.76
N ASP A 201 19.15 -10.32 -9.53
CA ASP A 201 18.31 -10.37 -8.34
C ASP A 201 17.28 -9.21 -8.35
N PHE A 202 16.01 -9.55 -8.34
CA PHE A 202 14.90 -8.61 -8.28
C PHE A 202 14.98 -7.63 -7.10
N THR A 203 15.68 -7.99 -6.01
CA THR A 203 15.89 -7.11 -4.86
C THR A 203 16.49 -5.76 -5.28
N ASN A 204 17.35 -5.73 -6.31
CA ASN A 204 17.91 -4.48 -6.83
C ASN A 204 16.82 -3.59 -7.42
N THR A 205 15.96 -4.14 -8.26
CA THR A 205 14.81 -3.42 -8.86
C THR A 205 13.83 -2.95 -7.78
N LEU A 206 13.57 -3.77 -6.77
CA LEU A 206 12.76 -3.41 -5.62
C LEU A 206 13.37 -2.21 -4.87
N GLN A 207 14.67 -2.21 -4.61
CA GLN A 207 15.37 -1.10 -3.97
C GLN A 207 15.34 0.19 -4.83
N TYR A 208 15.49 0.10 -6.16
CA TYR A 208 15.34 1.25 -7.05
C TYR A 208 13.92 1.83 -6.99
N ALA A 209 12.91 0.98 -7.01
CA ALA A 209 11.52 1.43 -6.88
C ALA A 209 11.25 2.08 -5.51
N ILE A 210 11.82 1.56 -4.41
CA ILE A 210 11.74 2.18 -3.08
C ILE A 210 12.44 3.54 -3.09
N THR A 211 13.67 3.62 -3.59
CA THR A 211 14.45 4.85 -3.68
C THR A 211 13.69 5.93 -4.45
N ARG A 212 13.05 5.59 -5.57
CA ARG A 212 12.20 6.52 -6.31
C ARG A 212 11.11 7.15 -5.45
N VAL A 213 10.47 6.37 -4.58
CA VAL A 213 9.47 6.90 -3.62
C VAL A 213 10.12 7.79 -2.58
N LEU A 214 11.28 7.38 -2.05
CA LEU A 214 12.00 8.12 -1.00
C LEU A 214 12.54 9.46 -1.51
N ASP A 215 12.96 9.53 -2.77
CA ASP A 215 13.49 10.75 -3.39
C ASP A 215 12.39 11.73 -3.84
N MET A 216 11.15 11.25 -4.00
CA MET A 216 10.05 12.11 -4.43
C MET A 216 9.81 13.26 -3.44
N GLU A 217 9.73 14.48 -3.93
CA GLU A 217 9.35 15.63 -3.12
C GLU A 217 7.89 15.51 -2.63
N LEU A 218 7.63 16.04 -1.43
CA LEU A 218 6.27 16.04 -0.89
C LEU A 218 5.37 16.98 -1.71
N PRO A 219 4.17 16.50 -2.10
CA PRO A 219 3.24 17.32 -2.86
C PRO A 219 2.76 18.54 -2.06
N LYS A 220 2.42 19.60 -2.77
CA LYS A 220 1.73 20.76 -2.20
C LYS A 220 0.33 20.34 -1.77
N SER A 221 -0.24 21.05 -0.80
CA SER A 221 -1.60 20.80 -0.30
C SER A 221 -2.69 21.05 -1.36
N SER A 222 -2.38 21.85 -2.38
CA SER A 222 -3.25 22.12 -3.52
C SER A 222 -2.42 22.24 -4.79
N MET A 223 -2.91 21.64 -5.88
CA MET A 223 -2.29 21.68 -7.20
C MET A 223 -3.36 21.95 -8.25
N ALA A 224 -3.12 22.95 -9.10
CA ALA A 224 -4.05 23.32 -10.16
C ALA A 224 -4.14 22.21 -11.22
N LEU A 225 -5.36 21.94 -11.65
CA LEU A 225 -5.69 20.95 -12.66
C LEU A 225 -6.42 21.60 -13.83
N VAL A 226 -6.22 21.06 -15.01
CA VAL A 226 -6.96 21.38 -16.23
C VAL A 226 -7.64 20.12 -16.77
N HIS A 227 -8.75 20.29 -17.47
CA HIS A 227 -9.53 19.20 -18.06
C HIS A 227 -9.67 19.40 -19.57
N PRO A 228 -8.57 19.28 -20.35
CA PRO A 228 -8.59 19.53 -21.78
C PRO A 228 -9.34 18.45 -22.57
N SER A 229 -9.56 17.28 -21.98
CA SER A 229 -10.25 16.14 -22.58
C SER A 229 -10.92 15.31 -21.50
N VAL A 230 -11.03 14.00 -21.65
CA VAL A 230 -11.63 13.09 -20.67
C VAL A 230 -10.81 12.97 -19.39
N MET A 231 -9.52 13.36 -19.43
CA MET A 231 -8.58 13.19 -18.31
C MET A 231 -8.16 14.54 -17.72
N TYR A 232 -8.01 14.56 -16.40
CA TYR A 232 -7.41 15.70 -15.70
C TYR A 232 -5.89 15.66 -15.84
N LYS A 233 -5.29 16.84 -16.04
CA LYS A 233 -3.84 17.05 -16.11
C LYS A 233 -3.44 18.11 -15.09
N PHE A 234 -2.19 18.06 -14.63
CA PHE A 234 -1.66 19.20 -13.87
C PHE A 234 -1.55 20.42 -14.77
N ALA A 235 -2.00 21.58 -14.26
CA ALA A 235 -1.87 22.85 -14.99
C ALA A 235 -0.41 23.31 -15.06
N ASP A 236 0.40 22.92 -14.07
CA ASP A 236 1.84 23.17 -14.05
C ASP A 236 2.53 22.23 -15.05
N PRO A 237 3.21 22.76 -16.08
CA PRO A 237 3.90 21.95 -17.07
C PRO A 237 5.03 21.09 -16.49
N GLU A 238 5.69 21.53 -15.41
CA GLU A 238 6.76 20.77 -14.77
C GLU A 238 6.20 19.53 -14.08
N LEU A 239 5.08 19.67 -13.38
CA LEU A 239 4.37 18.54 -12.75
C LEU A 239 3.79 17.58 -13.80
N GLU A 240 3.24 18.11 -14.90
CA GLU A 240 2.65 17.28 -15.96
C GLU A 240 3.72 16.51 -16.76
N ALA A 241 4.94 17.06 -16.85
CA ALA A 241 6.07 16.42 -17.52
C ALA A 241 6.73 15.30 -16.70
N LEU A 242 6.40 15.16 -15.42
CA LEU A 242 6.92 14.09 -14.57
C LEU A 242 6.54 12.71 -15.11
N PRO A 243 7.36 11.67 -14.85
CA PRO A 243 7.01 10.28 -15.11
C PRO A 243 5.67 9.91 -14.45
N ASP A 244 4.97 8.92 -15.02
CA ASP A 244 3.64 8.54 -14.50
C ASP A 244 3.67 8.03 -13.07
N SER A 245 4.74 7.32 -12.67
CA SER A 245 4.95 6.89 -11.28
C SER A 245 5.02 8.08 -10.32
N ASP A 246 5.70 9.16 -10.70
CA ASP A 246 5.87 10.35 -9.87
C ASP A 246 4.57 11.15 -9.80
N LYS A 247 3.84 11.27 -10.91
CA LYS A 247 2.48 11.83 -10.92
C LYS A 247 1.52 11.02 -10.04
N LEU A 248 1.70 9.70 -9.97
CA LEU A 248 0.95 8.86 -9.05
C LEU A 248 1.27 9.22 -7.59
N LEU A 249 2.55 9.38 -7.24
CA LEU A 249 2.97 9.78 -5.89
C LEU A 249 2.40 11.14 -5.48
N LEU A 250 2.38 12.13 -6.38
CA LEU A 250 1.74 13.42 -6.12
C LEU A 250 0.25 13.27 -5.75
N ARG A 251 -0.45 12.37 -6.43
CA ARG A 251 -1.90 12.14 -6.21
C ARG A 251 -2.22 11.44 -4.90
N LEU A 252 -1.24 10.82 -4.24
CA LEU A 252 -1.39 10.24 -2.91
C LEU A 252 -1.66 11.27 -1.84
N GLY A 253 -1.22 12.50 -2.05
CA GLY A 253 -1.24 13.53 -1.04
C GLY A 253 -0.08 13.45 -0.05
N LYS A 254 0.15 14.56 0.62
CA LYS A 254 1.31 14.72 1.50
C LYS A 254 1.29 13.75 2.68
N GLU A 255 0.14 13.61 3.34
CA GLU A 255 0.02 12.77 4.54
C GLU A 255 0.24 11.29 4.24
N ASN A 256 -0.43 10.77 3.21
CA ASN A 256 -0.26 9.39 2.78
C ASN A 256 1.18 9.11 2.34
N LEU A 257 1.79 10.02 1.57
CA LEU A 257 3.14 9.84 1.08
C LEU A 257 4.18 9.87 2.23
N LEU A 258 3.99 10.69 3.26
CA LEU A 258 4.85 10.69 4.45
C LEU A 258 4.82 9.33 5.17
N VAL A 259 3.64 8.76 5.37
CA VAL A 259 3.49 7.43 6.01
C VAL A 259 4.17 6.35 5.17
N ILE A 260 3.93 6.36 3.86
CA ILE A 260 4.54 5.40 2.93
C ILE A 260 6.06 5.52 2.96
N LYS A 261 6.62 6.73 2.90
CA LYS A 261 8.07 6.97 2.96
C LYS A 261 8.67 6.44 4.26
N SER A 262 8.01 6.67 5.40
CA SER A 262 8.51 6.17 6.69
C SER A 262 8.65 4.65 6.70
N ILE A 263 7.62 3.94 6.25
CA ILE A 263 7.62 2.45 6.21
C ILE A 263 8.64 1.94 5.18
N LEU A 264 8.68 2.55 3.99
CA LEU A 264 9.61 2.14 2.95
C LEU A 264 11.07 2.41 3.31
N LEU A 265 11.36 3.45 4.11
CA LEU A 265 12.70 3.70 4.62
C LEU A 265 13.16 2.56 5.53
N GLU A 266 12.32 2.11 6.46
CA GLU A 266 12.61 0.97 7.33
C GLU A 266 12.85 -0.32 6.53
N ILE A 267 11.99 -0.60 5.55
CA ILE A 267 12.15 -1.77 4.67
C ILE A 267 13.45 -1.67 3.87
N HIS A 268 13.77 -0.49 3.33
CA HIS A 268 15.00 -0.26 2.56
C HIS A 268 16.25 -0.53 3.37
N GLU A 269 16.30 -0.02 4.61
CA GLU A 269 17.42 -0.23 5.53
C GLU A 269 17.61 -1.71 5.88
N LYS A 270 16.50 -2.42 6.17
CA LYS A 270 16.53 -3.84 6.51
C LYS A 270 16.99 -4.71 5.32
N LEU A 271 16.50 -4.46 4.11
CA LEU A 271 16.96 -5.14 2.89
C LEU A 271 18.45 -4.90 2.62
N ALA A 272 18.95 -3.69 2.89
CA ALA A 272 20.37 -3.37 2.74
C ALA A 272 21.25 -4.08 3.79
N GLN A 273 20.77 -4.25 5.02
CA GLN A 273 21.48 -4.96 6.09
C GLN A 273 21.60 -6.45 5.79
N GLN A 274 20.55 -7.09 5.28
CA GLN A 274 20.58 -8.50 4.92
C GLN A 274 21.61 -8.78 3.81
N LYS A 275 21.68 -7.91 2.80
CA LYS A 275 22.67 -8.01 1.71
C LYS A 275 24.11 -7.94 2.22
N ASN A 276 24.36 -7.17 3.29
CA ASN A 276 25.69 -7.01 3.89
C ASN A 276 26.04 -8.10 4.92
N GLY A 277 25.05 -8.80 5.48
CA GLY A 277 25.23 -9.87 6.47
C GLY A 277 25.49 -11.26 5.88
N VAL A 278 25.32 -11.41 4.58
CA VAL A 278 25.53 -12.68 3.84
C VAL A 278 26.94 -12.77 3.20
N ASN A 279 27.82 -11.76 3.38
CA ASN A 279 29.20 -11.75 2.89
C ASN A 279 30.21 -12.16 3.95
#